data_ecee4610cfa9bd6d0cce24b8d5e50ad1
#
_entry.id   ecee4610cfa9bd6d0cce24b8d5e50ad1
#
_cell.length_a   1.000
_cell.length_b   1.000
_cell.length_c   1.000
_cell.angle_alpha   90.00
_cell.angle_beta   90.00
_cell.angle_gamma   90.00
#
_symmetry.space_group_name_H-M   'P 1'
#
loop_
_entity.id
_entity.type
_entity.pdbx_description
1 polymer ?
#
loop_
_entity_poly.entity_id
_entity_poly.type
_entity_poly.pdbx_seq_one_letter_code
_entity_poly.pdbx_strand_id
1 'polypeptide(L)'
;IGAVNVSDLDKKTMIAQCLANSELKLLRPHGDPLYYVDPCIREISTMKRENISPEQFKKSIEIAEKAWNATPDLYHEKGAHKGKMKAEYVKAKEQIEKNKELLIVYQAYEQALTDSHKYDFDDMIMEVARVLESDEDFRLIVQESYQYVLADEHQDANNAQNKLLELLTCFHDNPNLFIVGDEKQAIYRFQGASLQNFLYFSYKYPKVETIKLHSNYRSTQHVLDTAHSLIQHNILPEGHTHTELVAYAPHESRPIDIVTCKNQETEVEFVLQSLRKNIQEGVDPSHIAILYRANSNAESYARALRKAQILHHVFSEQNLLEDTDVRFLIALIE
;
A
#
# COMPACT_ATOMS: atom_id res chain seq x y z
N ILE A 1 -10.88 -8.85 -24.63
CA ILE A 1 -11.97 -7.86 -24.65
C ILE A 1 -13.18 -8.51 -23.97
N GLY A 2 -13.73 -7.92 -22.91
CA GLY A 2 -14.90 -8.45 -22.17
C GLY A 2 -14.61 -9.03 -20.78
N ALA A 3 -13.38 -8.98 -20.31
CA ALA A 3 -13.09 -9.36 -18.93
C ALA A 3 -13.69 -8.35 -17.94
N VAL A 4 -14.16 -8.83 -16.79
CA VAL A 4 -14.86 -8.04 -15.76
C VAL A 4 -14.00 -7.96 -14.50
N ASN A 5 -14.01 -6.81 -13.82
CA ASN A 5 -13.29 -6.69 -12.56
C ASN A 5 -13.91 -7.62 -11.50
N VAL A 6 -13.05 -8.34 -10.78
CA VAL A 6 -13.46 -9.22 -9.70
C VAL A 6 -13.87 -8.40 -8.48
N SER A 7 -15.03 -8.73 -7.88
CA SER A 7 -15.42 -8.13 -6.61
C SER A 7 -14.57 -8.68 -5.45
N ASP A 8 -14.50 -7.95 -4.33
CA ASP A 8 -13.78 -8.44 -3.13
C ASP A 8 -14.33 -9.77 -2.62
N LEU A 9 -15.65 -9.98 -2.72
CA LEU A 9 -16.29 -11.23 -2.34
C LEU A 9 -15.89 -12.37 -3.28
N ASP A 10 -15.89 -12.14 -4.60
CA ASP A 10 -15.43 -13.12 -5.57
C ASP A 10 -13.96 -13.46 -5.35
N LYS A 11 -13.12 -12.44 -5.10
CA LYS A 11 -11.69 -12.61 -4.80
C LYS A 11 -11.48 -13.51 -3.58
N LYS A 12 -12.20 -13.25 -2.49
CA LYS A 12 -12.18 -14.10 -1.28
C LYS A 12 -12.63 -15.52 -1.59
N THR A 13 -13.70 -15.68 -2.36
CA THR A 13 -14.23 -16.98 -2.75
C THR A 13 -13.24 -17.78 -3.60
N MET A 14 -12.63 -17.14 -4.60
CA MET A 14 -11.62 -17.78 -5.46
C MET A 14 -10.40 -18.21 -4.66
N ILE A 15 -9.86 -17.36 -3.80
CA ILE A 15 -8.71 -17.71 -2.95
C ILE A 15 -9.06 -18.83 -1.97
N ALA A 16 -10.26 -18.82 -1.39
CA ALA A 16 -10.73 -19.91 -0.53
C ALA A 16 -10.79 -21.24 -1.27
N GLN A 17 -11.25 -21.24 -2.53
CA GLN A 17 -11.24 -22.43 -3.40
C GLN A 17 -9.81 -22.89 -3.72
N CYS A 18 -8.89 -21.98 -4.01
CA CYS A 18 -7.48 -22.30 -4.22
C CYS A 18 -6.85 -22.93 -2.97
N LEU A 19 -7.16 -22.41 -1.77
CA LEU A 19 -6.69 -22.94 -0.49
C LEU A 19 -7.33 -24.31 -0.14
N ALA A 20 -8.48 -24.65 -0.72
CA ALA A 20 -9.11 -25.96 -0.55
C ALA A 20 -8.32 -27.10 -1.22
N ASN A 21 -7.30 -26.79 -2.02
CA ASN A 21 -6.44 -27.78 -2.65
C ASN A 21 -5.77 -28.67 -1.58
N SER A 22 -5.79 -29.99 -1.82
CA SER A 22 -5.32 -31.00 -0.88
C SER A 22 -3.80 -31.03 -0.67
N GLU A 23 -3.03 -30.39 -1.53
CA GLU A 23 -1.56 -30.39 -1.47
C GLU A 23 -0.99 -29.40 -0.44
N LEU A 24 -1.81 -28.45 0.04
CA LEU A 24 -1.39 -27.43 0.99
C LEU A 24 -1.45 -27.98 2.44
N LYS A 25 -0.38 -27.71 3.20
CA LYS A 25 -0.23 -28.16 4.60
C LYS A 25 -0.08 -27.00 5.58
N LEU A 26 0.70 -25.99 5.21
CA LEU A 26 1.05 -24.84 6.06
C LEU A 26 0.03 -23.72 5.94
N LEU A 27 -0.50 -23.49 4.74
CA LEU A 27 -1.52 -22.46 4.48
C LEU A 27 -2.95 -22.97 4.67
N ARG A 28 -3.12 -24.23 5.13
CA ARG A 28 -4.42 -24.84 5.44
C ARG A 28 -4.41 -25.50 6.82
N PRO A 29 -4.47 -24.72 7.91
CA PRO A 29 -4.48 -25.28 9.26
C PRO A 29 -5.76 -26.07 9.53
N HIS A 30 -5.65 -27.16 10.29
CA HIS A 30 -6.77 -28.06 10.59
C HIS A 30 -7.93 -27.40 11.35
N GLY A 31 -7.65 -26.37 12.16
CA GLY A 31 -8.66 -25.70 12.98
C GLY A 31 -9.49 -24.67 12.23
N ASP A 32 -8.88 -23.98 11.25
CA ASP A 32 -9.53 -22.97 10.42
C ASP A 32 -8.94 -22.99 9.00
N PRO A 33 -9.52 -23.73 8.07
CA PRO A 33 -9.03 -23.83 6.69
C PRO A 33 -9.02 -22.50 5.92
N LEU A 34 -9.79 -21.51 6.38
CA LEU A 34 -9.92 -20.20 5.74
C LEU A 34 -9.03 -19.13 6.37
N TYR A 35 -8.29 -19.47 7.43
CA TYR A 35 -7.42 -18.54 8.16
C TYR A 35 -6.47 -17.73 7.24
N TYR A 36 -5.96 -18.35 6.19
CA TYR A 36 -5.00 -17.72 5.28
C TYR A 36 -5.62 -17.02 4.06
N VAL A 37 -6.97 -16.93 3.94
CA VAL A 37 -7.62 -16.27 2.80
C VAL A 37 -7.18 -14.80 2.69
N ASP A 38 -7.42 -13.99 3.71
CA ASP A 38 -7.04 -12.58 3.71
C ASP A 38 -5.51 -12.35 3.67
N PRO A 39 -4.67 -13.13 4.39
CA PRO A 39 -3.23 -13.09 4.19
C PRO A 39 -2.79 -13.35 2.75
N CYS A 40 -3.29 -14.41 2.09
CA CYS A 40 -2.94 -14.71 0.70
C CYS A 40 -3.35 -13.60 -0.26
N ILE A 41 -4.55 -13.03 -0.09
CA ILE A 41 -5.00 -11.88 -0.89
C ILE A 41 -4.01 -10.72 -0.76
N ARG A 42 -3.62 -10.37 0.47
CA ARG A 42 -2.67 -9.26 0.71
C ARG A 42 -1.31 -9.51 0.08
N GLU A 43 -0.76 -10.71 0.27
CA GLU A 43 0.56 -11.05 -0.27
C GLU A 43 0.56 -11.11 -1.80
N ILE A 44 -0.46 -11.69 -2.43
CA ILE A 44 -0.60 -11.72 -3.90
C ILE A 44 -0.74 -10.29 -4.43
N SER A 45 -1.60 -9.47 -3.83
CA SER A 45 -1.75 -8.06 -4.22
C SER A 45 -0.43 -7.28 -4.08
N THR A 46 0.32 -7.52 -3.00
CA THR A 46 1.64 -6.92 -2.80
C THR A 46 2.62 -7.36 -3.89
N MET A 47 2.68 -8.64 -4.23
CA MET A 47 3.52 -9.15 -5.31
C MET A 47 3.17 -8.51 -6.65
N LYS A 48 1.88 -8.39 -6.97
CA LYS A 48 1.42 -7.73 -8.20
C LYS A 48 1.85 -6.25 -8.26
N ARG A 49 1.68 -5.51 -7.16
CA ARG A 49 2.13 -4.12 -7.05
C ARG A 49 3.65 -3.97 -7.19
N GLU A 50 4.39 -4.95 -6.73
CA GLU A 50 5.86 -5.02 -6.91
C GLU A 50 6.26 -5.57 -8.29
N ASN A 51 5.30 -5.78 -9.20
CA ASN A 51 5.50 -6.35 -10.54
C ASN A 51 6.16 -7.73 -10.50
N ILE A 52 5.78 -8.55 -9.53
CA ILE A 52 6.32 -9.90 -9.33
C ILE A 52 5.29 -10.93 -9.84
N SER A 53 5.55 -11.50 -11.01
CA SER A 53 4.74 -12.59 -11.55
C SER A 53 4.96 -13.90 -10.78
N PRO A 54 4.07 -14.92 -10.93
CA PRO A 54 4.29 -16.24 -10.36
C PRO A 54 5.66 -16.85 -10.74
N GLU A 55 6.13 -16.63 -11.98
CA GLU A 55 7.42 -17.13 -12.46
C GLU A 55 8.60 -16.42 -11.78
N GLN A 56 8.49 -15.12 -11.58
CA GLN A 56 9.51 -14.34 -10.86
C GLN A 56 9.53 -14.72 -9.37
N PHE A 57 8.36 -14.91 -8.76
CA PHE A 57 8.25 -15.38 -7.38
C PHE A 57 8.86 -16.78 -7.21
N LYS A 58 8.61 -17.70 -8.14
CA LYS A 58 9.26 -19.01 -8.17
C LYS A 58 10.78 -18.90 -8.17
N LYS A 59 11.35 -18.05 -9.03
CA LYS A 59 12.81 -17.82 -9.08
C LYS A 59 13.34 -17.28 -7.76
N SER A 60 12.62 -16.37 -7.09
CA SER A 60 13.05 -15.84 -5.79
C SER A 60 13.04 -16.91 -4.70
N ILE A 61 12.06 -17.82 -4.70
CA ILE A 61 12.01 -18.98 -3.80
C ILE A 61 13.21 -19.91 -4.03
N GLU A 62 13.51 -20.21 -5.29
CA GLU A 62 14.65 -21.07 -5.67
C GLU A 62 16.01 -20.46 -5.21
N ILE A 63 16.17 -19.13 -5.33
CA ILE A 63 17.35 -18.41 -4.84
C ILE A 63 17.42 -18.51 -3.31
N ALA A 64 16.32 -18.26 -2.61
CA ALA A 64 16.27 -18.35 -1.15
C ALA A 64 16.57 -19.76 -0.64
N GLU A 65 16.04 -20.79 -1.31
CA GLU A 65 16.30 -22.20 -0.97
C GLU A 65 17.77 -22.58 -1.21
N LYS A 66 18.37 -22.16 -2.32
CA LYS A 66 19.79 -22.36 -2.59
C LYS A 66 20.67 -21.68 -1.54
N ALA A 67 20.36 -20.44 -1.18
CA ALA A 67 21.08 -19.70 -0.14
C ALA A 67 20.96 -20.39 1.22
N TRP A 68 19.75 -20.85 1.58
CA TRP A 68 19.54 -21.60 2.82
C TRP A 68 20.34 -22.91 2.83
N ASN A 69 20.33 -23.70 1.75
CA ASN A 69 21.07 -24.94 1.63
C ASN A 69 22.60 -24.73 1.65
N ALA A 70 23.10 -23.57 1.22
CA ALA A 70 24.51 -23.23 1.22
C ALA A 70 25.01 -22.67 2.57
N THR A 71 24.12 -22.46 3.55
CA THR A 71 24.49 -21.88 4.85
C THR A 71 25.35 -22.86 5.66
N PRO A 72 26.60 -22.50 6.02
CA PRO A 72 27.55 -23.46 6.58
C PRO A 72 27.29 -23.84 8.04
N ASP A 73 26.51 -23.04 8.79
CA ASP A 73 26.38 -23.17 10.25
C ASP A 73 24.91 -23.35 10.68
N LEU A 74 24.22 -24.30 10.03
CA LEU A 74 22.79 -24.58 10.28
C LEU A 74 22.50 -25.23 11.63
N TYR A 75 23.45 -25.95 12.19
CA TYR A 75 23.26 -26.78 13.37
C TYR A 75 24.12 -26.32 14.54
N HIS A 76 23.64 -26.55 15.77
CA HIS A 76 24.46 -26.31 16.97
C HIS A 76 25.58 -27.33 17.07
N GLU A 77 26.83 -26.87 17.12
CA GLU A 77 27.99 -27.73 17.24
C GLU A 77 28.26 -28.19 18.69
N LYS A 78 27.84 -27.41 19.68
CA LYS A 78 28.15 -27.63 21.12
C LYS A 78 26.93 -27.37 21.99
N GLY A 79 26.96 -27.87 23.24
CA GLY A 79 25.95 -27.63 24.26
C GLY A 79 24.71 -28.55 24.19
N ALA A 80 23.68 -28.24 24.98
CA ALA A 80 22.44 -29.03 25.12
C ALA A 80 21.63 -29.20 23.83
N HIS A 81 21.90 -28.35 22.82
CA HIS A 81 21.22 -28.38 21.52
C HIS A 81 22.12 -28.91 20.38
N LYS A 82 23.25 -29.55 20.71
CA LYS A 82 24.15 -30.14 19.69
C LYS A 82 23.40 -31.02 18.70
N GLY A 83 23.61 -30.76 17.41
CA GLY A 83 22.95 -31.49 16.32
C GLY A 83 21.51 -31.05 16.02
N LYS A 84 20.96 -30.09 16.79
CA LYS A 84 19.66 -29.48 16.45
C LYS A 84 19.90 -28.24 15.58
N MET A 85 18.99 -28.02 14.62
CA MET A 85 19.00 -26.82 13.78
C MET A 85 18.76 -25.58 14.64
N LYS A 86 19.46 -24.49 14.36
CA LYS A 86 19.27 -23.21 15.04
C LYS A 86 17.89 -22.63 14.70
N ALA A 87 17.22 -22.04 15.68
CA ALA A 87 15.83 -21.59 15.58
C ALA A 87 15.60 -20.57 14.43
N GLU A 88 16.57 -19.73 14.15
CA GLU A 88 16.51 -18.76 13.02
C GLU A 88 16.41 -19.47 11.66
N TYR A 89 17.18 -20.56 11.46
CA TYR A 89 17.15 -21.33 10.22
C TYR A 89 15.91 -22.22 10.09
N VAL A 90 15.35 -22.68 11.20
CA VAL A 90 14.06 -23.41 11.21
C VAL A 90 12.95 -22.47 10.68
N LYS A 91 12.89 -21.23 11.19
CA LYS A 91 11.93 -20.22 10.72
C LYS A 91 12.11 -19.87 9.24
N ALA A 92 13.36 -19.69 8.83
CA ALA A 92 13.68 -19.39 7.42
C ALA A 92 13.22 -20.54 6.50
N LYS A 93 13.46 -21.78 6.88
CA LYS A 93 12.97 -22.95 6.14
C LYS A 93 11.45 -22.99 6.06
N GLU A 94 10.78 -22.79 7.20
CA GLU A 94 9.32 -22.75 7.25
C GLU A 94 8.75 -21.66 6.34
N GLN A 95 9.40 -20.47 6.30
CA GLN A 95 9.00 -19.40 5.40
C GLN A 95 9.18 -19.78 3.93
N ILE A 96 10.27 -20.47 3.57
CA ILE A 96 10.48 -20.97 2.21
C ILE A 96 9.36 -21.96 1.82
N GLU A 97 9.00 -22.88 2.71
CA GLU A 97 7.93 -23.84 2.44
C GLU A 97 6.56 -23.14 2.34
N LYS A 98 6.26 -22.16 3.20
CA LYS A 98 5.05 -21.33 3.08
C LYS A 98 5.01 -20.58 1.76
N ASN A 99 6.13 -20.04 1.31
CA ASN A 99 6.21 -19.33 0.03
C ASN A 99 6.00 -20.28 -1.17
N LYS A 100 6.44 -21.54 -1.07
CA LYS A 100 6.13 -22.56 -2.09
C LYS A 100 4.63 -22.84 -2.17
N GLU A 101 3.96 -22.97 -1.03
CA GLU A 101 2.52 -23.14 -1.01
C GLU A 101 1.78 -21.88 -1.49
N LEU A 102 2.26 -20.68 -1.11
CA LEU A 102 1.70 -19.42 -1.62
C LEU A 102 1.85 -19.31 -3.14
N LEU A 103 2.96 -19.78 -3.72
CA LEU A 103 3.14 -19.84 -5.17
C LEU A 103 2.07 -20.72 -5.84
N ILE A 104 1.73 -21.87 -5.26
CA ILE A 104 0.65 -22.74 -5.77
C ILE A 104 -0.68 -21.99 -5.74
N VAL A 105 -0.98 -21.30 -4.64
CA VAL A 105 -2.21 -20.49 -4.52
C VAL A 105 -2.23 -19.35 -5.54
N TYR A 106 -1.11 -18.65 -5.71
CA TYR A 106 -1.00 -17.54 -6.67
C TYR A 106 -1.24 -18.03 -8.10
N GLN A 107 -0.58 -19.11 -8.52
CA GLN A 107 -0.79 -19.70 -9.85
C GLN A 107 -2.23 -20.15 -10.07
N ALA A 108 -2.83 -20.80 -9.08
CA ALA A 108 -4.21 -21.24 -9.15
C ALA A 108 -5.20 -20.06 -9.22
N TYR A 109 -4.91 -18.98 -8.53
CA TYR A 109 -5.71 -17.75 -8.56
C TYR A 109 -5.65 -17.07 -9.93
N GLU A 110 -4.46 -16.92 -10.52
CA GLU A 110 -4.28 -16.37 -11.87
C GLU A 110 -5.03 -17.22 -12.93
N GLN A 111 -4.96 -18.54 -12.79
CA GLN A 111 -5.70 -19.45 -13.66
C GLN A 111 -7.22 -19.28 -13.49
N ALA A 112 -7.71 -19.16 -12.25
CA ALA A 112 -9.12 -18.97 -11.97
C ALA A 112 -9.66 -17.64 -12.50
N LEU A 113 -8.87 -16.57 -12.45
CA LEU A 113 -9.20 -15.28 -13.06
C LEU A 113 -9.31 -15.43 -14.59
N THR A 114 -8.35 -16.09 -15.22
CA THR A 114 -8.31 -16.34 -16.66
C THR A 114 -9.53 -17.16 -17.11
N ASP A 115 -9.80 -18.28 -16.44
CA ASP A 115 -10.90 -19.20 -16.79
C ASP A 115 -12.28 -18.56 -16.64
N SER A 116 -12.41 -17.64 -15.67
CA SER A 116 -13.66 -16.90 -15.44
C SER A 116 -13.78 -15.60 -16.24
N HIS A 117 -12.79 -15.28 -17.10
CA HIS A 117 -12.70 -13.99 -17.81
C HIS A 117 -12.80 -12.79 -16.87
N LYS A 118 -12.11 -12.87 -15.73
CA LYS A 118 -12.03 -11.80 -14.73
C LYS A 118 -10.61 -11.30 -14.59
N TYR A 119 -10.47 -10.09 -14.04
CA TYR A 119 -9.19 -9.51 -13.64
C TYR A 119 -9.35 -8.80 -12.29
N ASP A 120 -8.31 -8.69 -11.50
CA ASP A 120 -8.31 -7.83 -10.33
C ASP A 120 -7.69 -6.45 -10.65
N PHE A 121 -7.83 -5.51 -9.70
CA PHE A 121 -7.36 -4.15 -9.91
C PHE A 121 -5.85 -4.06 -10.16
N ASP A 122 -5.07 -4.92 -9.47
CA ASP A 122 -3.62 -4.93 -9.62
C ASP A 122 -3.20 -5.51 -10.99
N ASP A 123 -4.00 -6.43 -11.58
CA ASP A 123 -3.76 -6.99 -12.93
C ASP A 123 -3.82 -5.93 -14.03
N MET A 124 -4.62 -4.89 -13.88
CA MET A 124 -4.78 -3.87 -14.92
C MET A 124 -3.43 -3.26 -15.32
N ILE A 125 -2.60 -2.92 -14.33
CA ILE A 125 -1.29 -2.32 -14.57
C ILE A 125 -0.30 -3.37 -15.09
N MET A 126 -0.28 -4.54 -14.46
CA MET A 126 0.63 -5.62 -14.84
C MET A 126 0.38 -6.12 -16.29
N GLU A 127 -0.89 -6.30 -16.67
CA GLU A 127 -1.23 -6.74 -18.03
C GLU A 127 -0.85 -5.71 -19.09
N VAL A 128 -1.11 -4.42 -18.82
CA VAL A 128 -0.67 -3.35 -19.72
C VAL A 128 0.85 -3.35 -19.85
N ALA A 129 1.58 -3.45 -18.73
CA ALA A 129 3.04 -3.50 -18.75
C ALA A 129 3.53 -4.74 -19.53
N ARG A 130 2.92 -5.92 -19.34
CA ARG A 130 3.25 -7.16 -20.04
C ARG A 130 3.04 -7.04 -21.55
N VAL A 131 1.91 -6.46 -21.98
CA VAL A 131 1.63 -6.26 -23.41
C VAL A 131 2.62 -5.28 -24.02
N LEU A 132 2.91 -4.17 -23.34
CA LEU A 132 3.92 -3.20 -23.81
C LEU A 132 5.34 -3.79 -23.86
N GLU A 133 5.67 -4.79 -23.05
CA GLU A 133 6.95 -5.50 -23.11
C GLU A 133 7.01 -6.48 -24.29
N SER A 134 5.93 -7.21 -24.53
CA SER A 134 5.90 -8.31 -25.50
C SER A 134 5.54 -7.90 -26.93
N ASP A 135 4.82 -6.79 -27.10
CA ASP A 135 4.36 -6.26 -28.38
C ASP A 135 5.03 -4.90 -28.66
N GLU A 136 6.10 -4.95 -29.45
CA GLU A 136 6.88 -3.76 -29.80
C GLU A 136 6.10 -2.77 -30.65
N ASP A 137 5.31 -3.27 -31.60
CA ASP A 137 4.51 -2.41 -32.49
C ASP A 137 3.46 -1.65 -31.68
N PHE A 138 2.75 -2.34 -30.79
CA PHE A 138 1.79 -1.72 -29.90
C PHE A 138 2.45 -0.71 -28.96
N ARG A 139 3.61 -1.05 -28.39
CA ARG A 139 4.38 -0.13 -27.54
C ARG A 139 4.74 1.15 -28.26
N LEU A 140 5.24 1.05 -29.51
CA LEU A 140 5.60 2.22 -30.33
C LEU A 140 4.38 3.10 -30.61
N ILE A 141 3.23 2.50 -30.95
CA ILE A 141 1.97 3.26 -31.16
C ILE A 141 1.60 4.05 -29.91
N VAL A 142 1.70 3.44 -28.72
CA VAL A 142 1.37 4.10 -27.45
C VAL A 142 2.38 5.21 -27.15
N GLN A 143 3.68 4.98 -27.36
CA GLN A 143 4.73 5.97 -27.15
C GLN A 143 4.60 7.17 -28.10
N GLU A 144 4.21 6.95 -29.35
CA GLU A 144 3.92 8.05 -30.28
C GLU A 144 2.70 8.87 -29.87
N SER A 145 1.73 8.23 -29.23
CA SER A 145 0.51 8.90 -28.76
C SER A 145 0.77 9.80 -27.55
N TYR A 146 1.80 9.51 -26.73
CA TYR A 146 2.14 10.22 -25.50
C TYR A 146 3.58 10.73 -25.53
N GLN A 147 3.77 11.90 -26.14
CA GLN A 147 5.10 12.53 -26.27
C GLN A 147 5.66 13.10 -24.94
N TYR A 148 4.78 13.38 -23.98
CA TYR A 148 5.10 13.87 -22.64
C TYR A 148 4.37 13.04 -21.63
N VAL A 149 5.08 12.54 -20.62
CA VAL A 149 4.51 11.76 -19.53
C VAL A 149 4.75 12.53 -18.22
N LEU A 150 3.67 12.85 -17.52
CA LEU A 150 3.71 13.56 -16.25
C LEU A 150 3.15 12.64 -15.17
N ALA A 151 3.93 12.40 -14.12
CA ALA A 151 3.53 11.61 -12.96
C ALA A 151 3.49 12.50 -11.72
N ASP A 152 2.33 12.61 -11.10
CA ASP A 152 2.12 13.33 -9.85
C ASP A 152 2.01 12.35 -8.69
N GLU A 153 2.23 12.83 -7.45
CA GLU A 153 2.20 12.03 -6.21
C GLU A 153 3.06 10.75 -6.32
N HIS A 154 4.19 10.86 -6.99
CA HIS A 154 5.02 9.70 -7.32
C HIS A 154 5.62 8.98 -6.11
N GLN A 155 5.63 9.60 -4.93
CA GLN A 155 6.02 8.96 -3.68
C GLN A 155 5.08 7.79 -3.30
N ASP A 156 3.87 7.76 -3.85
CA ASP A 156 2.88 6.69 -3.65
C ASP A 156 2.93 5.62 -4.75
N ALA A 157 3.81 5.81 -5.75
CA ALA A 157 3.96 4.86 -6.85
C ALA A 157 4.60 3.54 -6.38
N ASN A 158 4.10 2.44 -6.93
CA ASN A 158 4.64 1.10 -6.75
C ASN A 158 5.51 0.68 -7.96
N ASN A 159 6.18 -0.48 -7.86
CA ASN A 159 7.07 -0.95 -8.92
C ASN A 159 6.35 -1.26 -10.24
N ALA A 160 5.10 -1.73 -10.22
CA ALA A 160 4.34 -1.96 -11.44
C ALA A 160 4.04 -0.65 -12.18
N GLN A 161 3.71 0.42 -11.44
CA GLN A 161 3.52 1.76 -11.99
C GLN A 161 4.83 2.35 -12.53
N ASN A 162 5.94 2.18 -11.82
CA ASN A 162 7.26 2.59 -12.30
C ASN A 162 7.63 1.86 -13.60
N LYS A 163 7.35 0.57 -13.67
CA LYS A 163 7.58 -0.23 -14.88
C LYS A 163 6.75 0.28 -16.05
N LEU A 164 5.48 0.62 -15.81
CA LEU A 164 4.63 1.22 -16.84
C LEU A 164 5.19 2.56 -17.34
N LEU A 165 5.58 3.47 -16.42
CA LEU A 165 6.21 4.75 -16.80
C LEU A 165 7.48 4.54 -17.61
N GLU A 166 8.30 3.55 -17.24
CA GLU A 166 9.48 3.18 -18.00
C GLU A 166 9.15 2.75 -19.43
N LEU A 167 8.18 1.84 -19.59
CA LEU A 167 7.78 1.32 -20.90
C LEU A 167 7.18 2.41 -21.81
N LEU A 168 6.47 3.37 -21.22
CA LEU A 168 5.92 4.51 -21.94
C LEU A 168 7.00 5.49 -22.42
N THR A 169 8.17 5.51 -21.77
CA THR A 169 9.18 6.54 -22.01
C THR A 169 10.52 6.03 -22.54
N CYS A 170 10.71 4.71 -22.64
CA CYS A 170 12.00 4.11 -22.99
C CYS A 170 12.42 4.25 -24.47
N PHE A 171 11.63 4.92 -25.31
CA PHE A 171 11.97 5.18 -26.72
C PHE A 171 13.18 6.10 -26.89
N HIS A 172 13.37 7.04 -25.97
CA HIS A 172 14.45 8.01 -26.01
C HIS A 172 15.43 7.82 -24.84
N ASP A 173 16.72 8.04 -25.08
CA ASP A 173 17.74 8.06 -24.03
C ASP A 173 17.49 9.16 -22.98
N ASN A 174 16.88 10.25 -23.40
CA ASN A 174 16.42 11.34 -22.53
C ASN A 174 14.91 11.51 -22.72
N PRO A 175 14.10 10.78 -21.97
CA PRO A 175 12.65 10.81 -22.13
C PRO A 175 12.02 12.12 -21.63
N ASN A 176 10.92 12.52 -22.25
CA ASN A 176 10.08 13.61 -21.77
C ASN A 176 9.22 13.12 -20.57
N LEU A 177 9.87 12.75 -19.49
CA LEU A 177 9.24 12.30 -18.25
C LEU A 177 9.40 13.38 -17.18
N PHE A 178 8.28 13.86 -16.65
CA PHE A 178 8.22 14.83 -15.57
C PHE A 178 7.55 14.19 -14.35
N ILE A 179 8.28 14.16 -13.25
CA ILE A 179 7.84 13.49 -12.01
C ILE A 179 7.73 14.52 -10.90
N VAL A 180 6.61 14.53 -10.20
CA VAL A 180 6.37 15.35 -9.02
C VAL A 180 6.04 14.46 -7.84
N GLY A 181 6.56 14.81 -6.67
CA GLY A 181 6.27 14.09 -5.43
C GLY A 181 7.05 14.67 -4.25
N ASP A 182 6.73 14.17 -3.07
CA ASP A 182 7.36 14.57 -1.81
C ASP A 182 7.78 13.31 -1.04
N GLU A 183 9.08 13.07 -0.93
CA GLU A 183 9.63 11.92 -0.21
C GLU A 183 9.20 11.83 1.26
N LYS A 184 8.83 12.98 1.85
CA LYS A 184 8.35 13.05 3.23
C LYS A 184 6.93 12.51 3.40
N GLN A 185 6.16 12.48 2.30
CA GLN A 185 4.80 11.97 2.27
C GLN A 185 4.69 10.50 1.86
N ALA A 186 5.81 9.80 1.65
CA ALA A 186 5.84 8.36 1.33
C ALA A 186 5.39 7.49 2.52
N ILE A 187 4.12 7.59 2.91
CA ILE A 187 3.52 6.89 4.06
C ILE A 187 2.75 5.62 3.67
N TYR A 188 2.55 5.37 2.38
CA TYR A 188 1.80 4.22 1.84
C TYR A 188 2.67 3.00 1.53
N ARG A 189 3.69 2.75 2.34
CA ARG A 189 4.60 1.59 2.16
C ARG A 189 3.86 0.26 2.11
N PHE A 190 2.77 0.11 2.81
CA PHE A 190 1.93 -1.09 2.80
C PHE A 190 1.19 -1.33 1.47
N GLN A 191 1.19 -0.33 0.57
CA GLN A 191 0.65 -0.43 -0.80
C GLN A 191 1.75 -0.60 -1.85
N GLY A 192 2.98 -0.92 -1.46
CA GLY A 192 4.12 -1.04 -2.35
C GLY A 192 4.89 0.27 -2.60
N ALA A 193 4.40 1.41 -2.11
CA ALA A 193 5.13 2.66 -2.18
C ALA A 193 6.39 2.60 -1.29
N SER A 194 7.51 2.98 -1.82
CA SER A 194 8.77 3.05 -1.08
C SER A 194 9.62 4.23 -1.53
N LEU A 195 10.50 4.68 -0.64
CA LEU A 195 11.46 5.72 -1.02
C LEU A 195 12.35 5.27 -2.19
N GLN A 196 12.64 3.98 -2.30
CA GLN A 196 13.40 3.44 -3.44
C GLN A 196 12.61 3.56 -4.74
N ASN A 197 11.29 3.32 -4.72
CA ASN A 197 10.43 3.48 -5.88
C ASN A 197 10.34 4.95 -6.30
N PHE A 198 10.25 5.86 -5.33
CA PHE A 198 10.27 7.31 -5.58
C PHE A 198 11.58 7.77 -6.24
N LEU A 199 12.71 7.25 -5.78
CA LEU A 199 14.03 7.59 -6.30
C LEU A 199 14.42 6.80 -7.56
N TYR A 200 13.60 5.86 -8.00
CA TYR A 200 13.91 4.95 -9.11
C TYR A 200 14.44 5.67 -10.35
N PHE A 201 13.74 6.70 -10.80
CA PHE A 201 14.10 7.44 -12.00
C PHE A 201 15.33 8.31 -11.82
N SER A 202 15.60 8.80 -10.61
CA SER A 202 16.82 9.53 -10.29
C SER A 202 18.07 8.65 -10.42
N TYR A 203 17.96 7.39 -10.07
CA TYR A 203 19.05 6.42 -10.27
C TYR A 203 19.15 5.95 -11.72
N LYS A 204 18.03 5.78 -12.39
CA LYS A 204 17.98 5.29 -13.77
C LYS A 204 18.52 6.31 -14.77
N TYR A 205 18.23 7.57 -14.58
CA TYR A 205 18.64 8.65 -15.48
C TYR A 205 19.66 9.58 -14.81
N PRO A 206 20.97 9.36 -15.02
CA PRO A 206 22.03 10.15 -14.33
C PRO A 206 22.02 11.65 -14.64
N LYS A 207 21.34 12.06 -15.72
CA LYS A 207 21.22 13.45 -16.17
C LYS A 207 19.87 14.07 -15.78
N VAL A 208 19.11 13.44 -14.88
CA VAL A 208 17.83 14.01 -14.44
C VAL A 208 18.06 15.35 -13.73
N GLU A 209 17.30 16.35 -14.10
CA GLU A 209 17.27 17.63 -13.41
C GLU A 209 16.30 17.54 -12.22
N THR A 210 16.80 17.82 -11.03
CA THR A 210 15.99 17.81 -9.81
C THR A 210 15.74 19.25 -9.35
N ILE A 211 14.49 19.65 -9.33
CA ILE A 211 14.05 20.97 -8.87
C ILE A 211 13.39 20.80 -7.50
N LYS A 212 13.96 21.46 -6.48
CA LYS A 212 13.40 21.44 -5.12
C LYS A 212 12.50 22.67 -4.91
N LEU A 213 11.26 22.42 -4.48
CA LEU A 213 10.33 23.48 -4.11
C LEU A 213 10.47 23.77 -2.62
N HIS A 214 10.76 25.01 -2.26
CA HIS A 214 10.97 25.45 -0.88
C HIS A 214 9.79 26.25 -0.32
N SER A 215 9.01 26.88 -1.18
CA SER A 215 7.90 27.75 -0.79
C SER A 215 6.61 26.95 -0.58
N ASN A 216 6.02 27.04 0.60
CA ASN A 216 4.75 26.41 0.94
C ASN A 216 3.65 27.46 1.11
N TYR A 217 2.59 27.35 0.32
CA TYR A 217 1.45 28.28 0.30
C TYR A 217 0.20 27.72 0.99
N ARG A 218 0.30 26.54 1.62
CA ARG A 218 -0.81 25.84 2.27
C ARG A 218 -0.78 25.99 3.79
N SER A 219 0.37 25.77 4.40
CA SER A 219 0.50 25.57 5.84
C SER A 219 1.25 26.73 6.50
N THR A 220 0.98 26.94 7.80
CA THR A 220 1.76 27.90 8.60
C THR A 220 3.14 27.32 8.92
N GLN A 221 4.12 28.19 9.24
CA GLN A 221 5.48 27.77 9.53
C GLN A 221 5.53 26.79 10.72
N HIS A 222 4.71 27.02 11.73
CA HIS A 222 4.67 26.15 12.92
C HIS A 222 4.28 24.69 12.59
N VAL A 223 3.35 24.51 11.66
CA VAL A 223 2.98 23.16 11.15
C VAL A 223 4.14 22.54 10.38
N LEU A 224 4.80 23.32 9.51
CA LEU A 224 5.93 22.84 8.70
C LEU A 224 7.11 22.44 9.57
N ASP A 225 7.47 23.26 10.56
CA ASP A 225 8.58 22.98 11.49
C ASP A 225 8.33 21.71 12.32
N THR A 226 7.09 21.55 12.80
CA THR A 226 6.70 20.38 13.57
C THR A 226 6.76 19.11 12.71
N ALA A 227 6.22 19.16 11.49
CA ALA A 227 6.28 18.05 10.54
C ALA A 227 7.73 17.73 10.14
N HIS A 228 8.56 18.76 9.91
CA HIS A 228 9.98 18.60 9.58
C HIS A 228 10.74 17.94 10.75
N SER A 229 10.53 18.38 11.96
CA SER A 229 11.13 17.77 13.15
C SER A 229 10.78 16.29 13.29
N LEU A 230 9.54 15.90 13.01
CA LEU A 230 9.13 14.51 13.04
C LEU A 230 9.82 13.68 11.94
N ILE A 231 9.82 14.16 10.71
CA ILE A 231 10.34 13.41 9.57
C ILE A 231 11.87 13.24 9.58
N GLN A 232 12.59 14.12 10.27
CA GLN A 232 14.06 14.01 10.44
C GLN A 232 14.50 12.69 11.11
N HIS A 233 13.59 12.00 11.80
CA HIS A 233 13.87 10.68 12.37
C HIS A 233 13.92 9.57 11.32
N ASN A 234 13.46 9.83 10.10
CA ASN A 234 13.55 8.89 8.99
C ASN A 234 14.93 8.99 8.33
N ILE A 235 15.56 7.83 8.17
CA ILE A 235 16.89 7.73 7.51
C ILE A 235 16.68 7.82 6.00
N LEU A 236 17.30 8.81 5.38
CA LEU A 236 17.38 8.93 3.93
C LEU A 236 18.62 8.17 3.39
N PRO A 237 18.58 7.71 2.13
CA PRO A 237 19.76 7.19 1.46
C PRO A 237 20.89 8.21 1.41
N GLU A 238 22.14 7.73 1.29
CA GLU A 238 23.30 8.57 1.19
C GLU A 238 23.19 9.59 0.02
N GLY A 239 23.54 10.84 0.30
CA GLY A 239 23.43 11.94 -0.69
C GLY A 239 22.07 12.64 -0.72
N HIS A 240 21.08 12.18 0.02
CA HIS A 240 19.76 12.83 0.13
C HIS A 240 19.61 13.59 1.45
N THR A 241 18.96 14.75 1.41
CA THR A 241 18.67 15.59 2.57
C THR A 241 17.22 16.04 2.54
N HIS A 242 16.58 16.07 3.71
CA HIS A 242 15.24 16.63 3.83
C HIS A 242 15.22 18.11 3.45
N THR A 243 14.31 18.48 2.55
CA THR A 243 14.11 19.88 2.14
C THR A 243 13.34 20.61 3.24
N GLU A 244 13.87 21.76 3.68
CA GLU A 244 13.13 22.66 4.56
C GLU A 244 12.18 23.51 3.75
N LEU A 245 10.98 23.72 4.28
CA LEU A 245 9.91 24.49 3.65
C LEU A 245 9.71 25.81 4.38
N VAL A 246 9.51 26.87 3.61
CA VAL A 246 9.20 28.22 4.11
C VAL A 246 7.73 28.50 3.83
N ALA A 247 6.98 28.88 4.86
CA ALA A 247 5.57 29.23 4.72
C ALA A 247 5.39 30.61 4.07
N TYR A 248 4.54 30.63 3.06
CA TYR A 248 4.01 31.84 2.42
C TYR A 248 2.48 31.89 2.52
N ALA A 249 1.89 31.01 3.34
CA ALA A 249 0.45 30.99 3.56
C ALA A 249 0.01 32.25 4.32
N PRO A 250 -1.09 32.92 3.89
CA PRO A 250 -1.58 34.14 4.52
C PRO A 250 -2.37 33.85 5.82
N HIS A 251 -2.04 32.76 6.51
CA HIS A 251 -2.76 32.32 7.71
C HIS A 251 -2.02 32.73 8.97
N GLU A 252 -2.79 33.08 9.99
CA GLU A 252 -2.25 33.32 11.32
C GLU A 252 -1.64 32.02 11.88
N SER A 253 -0.40 32.11 12.35
CA SER A 253 0.26 30.95 12.97
C SER A 253 -0.36 30.62 14.31
N ARG A 254 -0.85 29.39 14.48
CA ARG A 254 -1.40 28.87 15.74
C ARG A 254 -0.61 27.64 16.18
N PRO A 255 -0.45 27.44 17.49
CA PRO A 255 0.20 26.23 18.00
C PRO A 255 -0.62 24.99 17.68
N ILE A 256 0.06 23.84 17.66
CA ILE A 256 -0.57 22.53 17.57
C ILE A 256 -0.88 22.06 19.01
N ASP A 257 -2.15 21.84 19.30
CA ASP A 257 -2.59 21.34 20.61
C ASP A 257 -2.55 19.81 20.64
N ILE A 258 -1.94 19.26 21.69
CA ILE A 258 -1.96 17.82 21.97
C ILE A 258 -2.85 17.58 23.16
N VAL A 259 -3.94 16.85 22.94
CA VAL A 259 -4.94 16.57 23.97
C VAL A 259 -5.00 15.08 24.25
N THR A 260 -4.89 14.70 25.53
CA THR A 260 -5.01 13.31 25.96
C THR A 260 -6.37 13.10 26.63
N CYS A 261 -7.15 12.19 26.08
CA CYS A 261 -8.46 11.81 26.59
C CYS A 261 -8.40 10.47 27.33
N LYS A 262 -9.32 10.26 28.29
CA LYS A 262 -9.36 9.03 29.10
C LYS A 262 -9.86 7.82 28.29
N ASN A 263 -10.74 8.06 27.35
CA ASN A 263 -11.35 7.04 26.47
C ASN A 263 -11.86 7.70 25.19
N GLN A 264 -12.31 6.89 24.25
CA GLN A 264 -12.82 7.32 22.95
C GLN A 264 -14.05 8.23 23.07
N GLU A 265 -14.93 8.02 24.05
CA GLU A 265 -16.13 8.85 24.25
C GLU A 265 -15.76 10.28 24.61
N THR A 266 -14.80 10.46 25.52
CA THR A 266 -14.29 11.80 25.90
C THR A 266 -13.52 12.46 24.78
N GLU A 267 -12.83 11.68 23.94
CA GLU A 267 -12.16 12.18 22.73
C GLU A 267 -13.19 12.73 21.72
N VAL A 268 -14.21 11.95 21.38
CA VAL A 268 -15.28 12.37 20.47
C VAL A 268 -16.00 13.63 20.98
N GLU A 269 -16.30 13.69 22.29
CA GLU A 269 -16.95 14.86 22.89
C GLU A 269 -16.04 16.11 22.80
N PHE A 270 -14.73 15.97 23.10
CA PHE A 270 -13.77 17.06 22.95
C PHE A 270 -13.71 17.56 21.50
N VAL A 271 -13.64 16.65 20.52
CA VAL A 271 -13.62 17.03 19.10
C VAL A 271 -14.89 17.77 18.71
N LEU A 272 -16.07 17.30 19.18
CA LEU A 272 -17.34 17.98 18.94
C LEU A 272 -17.39 19.39 19.53
N GLN A 273 -16.90 19.57 20.76
CA GLN A 273 -16.86 20.88 21.39
C GLN A 273 -15.91 21.82 20.64
N SER A 274 -14.73 21.34 20.26
CA SER A 274 -13.77 22.11 19.46
C SER A 274 -14.34 22.51 18.10
N LEU A 275 -15.06 21.60 17.44
CA LEU A 275 -15.73 21.87 16.17
C LEU A 275 -16.79 22.96 16.32
N ARG A 276 -17.69 22.83 17.33
CA ARG A 276 -18.72 23.83 17.60
C ARG A 276 -18.13 25.21 17.87
N LYS A 277 -17.06 25.27 18.65
CA LYS A 277 -16.34 26.50 18.92
C LYS A 277 -15.82 27.15 17.64
N ASN A 278 -15.14 26.39 16.79
CA ASN A 278 -14.61 26.91 15.52
C ASN A 278 -15.74 27.43 14.60
N ILE A 279 -16.86 26.71 14.51
CA ILE A 279 -18.02 27.14 13.73
C ILE A 279 -18.62 28.44 14.31
N GLN A 280 -18.72 28.55 15.62
CA GLN A 280 -19.23 29.78 16.28
C GLN A 280 -18.27 30.97 16.08
N GLU A 281 -16.98 30.73 15.97
CA GLU A 281 -15.96 31.72 15.66
C GLU A 281 -15.91 32.09 14.16
N GLY A 282 -16.80 31.50 13.32
CA GLY A 282 -16.97 31.85 11.92
C GLY A 282 -16.13 31.01 10.96
N VAL A 283 -15.54 29.91 11.40
CA VAL A 283 -14.86 28.97 10.49
C VAL A 283 -15.90 28.20 9.70
N ASP A 284 -15.78 28.22 8.38
CA ASP A 284 -16.65 27.42 7.50
C ASP A 284 -16.41 25.92 7.74
N PRO A 285 -17.48 25.13 8.05
CA PRO A 285 -17.36 23.69 8.27
C PRO A 285 -16.69 22.93 7.12
N SER A 286 -16.81 23.41 5.88
CA SER A 286 -16.19 22.80 4.70
C SER A 286 -14.65 22.86 4.74
N HIS A 287 -14.08 23.72 5.58
CA HIS A 287 -12.64 23.84 5.81
C HIS A 287 -12.15 23.06 7.03
N ILE A 288 -13.00 22.25 7.66
CA ILE A 288 -12.63 21.47 8.84
C ILE A 288 -12.62 19.98 8.48
N ALA A 289 -11.53 19.30 8.79
CA ALA A 289 -11.42 17.86 8.61
C ALA A 289 -11.10 17.15 9.94
N ILE A 290 -11.71 16.00 10.15
CA ILE A 290 -11.38 15.07 11.24
C ILE A 290 -10.66 13.88 10.63
N LEU A 291 -9.37 13.70 10.96
CA LEU A 291 -8.57 12.59 10.50
C LEU A 291 -8.48 11.51 11.59
N TYR A 292 -8.60 10.25 11.21
CA TYR A 292 -8.53 9.11 12.11
C TYR A 292 -7.63 8.01 11.52
N ARG A 293 -7.09 7.16 12.39
CA ARG A 293 -6.16 6.12 11.98
C ARG A 293 -6.82 4.91 11.31
N ALA A 294 -7.96 4.49 11.83
CA ALA A 294 -8.67 3.30 11.36
C ALA A 294 -10.09 3.66 10.95
N ASN A 295 -10.58 3.07 9.86
CA ASN A 295 -11.94 3.29 9.36
C ASN A 295 -13.02 2.96 10.41
N SER A 296 -12.76 2.01 11.31
CA SER A 296 -13.64 1.69 12.44
C SER A 296 -13.89 2.86 13.39
N ASN A 297 -13.01 3.85 13.44
CA ASN A 297 -13.18 5.04 14.28
C ASN A 297 -14.17 6.04 13.67
N ALA A 298 -14.36 6.01 12.35
CA ALA A 298 -15.23 6.93 11.63
C ALA A 298 -16.66 6.96 12.17
N GLU A 299 -17.23 5.79 12.47
CA GLU A 299 -18.62 5.66 12.90
C GLU A 299 -18.92 6.40 14.21
N SER A 300 -17.97 6.36 15.18
CA SER A 300 -18.14 7.08 16.44
C SER A 300 -18.26 8.59 16.23
N TYR A 301 -17.42 9.17 15.37
CA TYR A 301 -17.50 10.59 15.00
C TYR A 301 -18.74 10.91 14.17
N ALA A 302 -19.06 10.10 13.16
CA ALA A 302 -20.22 10.30 12.30
C ALA A 302 -21.53 10.27 13.12
N ARG A 303 -21.68 9.32 14.05
CA ARG A 303 -22.82 9.21 14.95
C ARG A 303 -22.96 10.46 15.85
N ALA A 304 -21.84 10.93 16.39
CA ALA A 304 -21.82 12.11 17.23
C ALA A 304 -22.17 13.39 16.44
N LEU A 305 -21.67 13.55 15.21
CA LEU A 305 -21.96 14.66 14.33
C LEU A 305 -23.44 14.65 13.88
N ARG A 306 -23.99 13.47 13.53
CA ARG A 306 -25.42 13.31 13.24
C ARG A 306 -26.29 13.74 14.42
N LYS A 307 -25.97 13.27 15.64
CA LYS A 307 -26.70 13.65 16.86
C LYS A 307 -26.62 15.15 17.15
N ALA A 308 -25.50 15.77 16.81
CA ALA A 308 -25.28 17.20 16.95
C ALA A 308 -25.89 18.03 15.80
N GLN A 309 -26.51 17.40 14.80
CA GLN A 309 -27.05 18.02 13.58
C GLN A 309 -26.02 18.82 12.78
N ILE A 310 -24.75 18.39 12.81
CA ILE A 310 -23.68 18.98 12.02
C ILE A 310 -23.56 18.21 10.70
N LEU A 311 -23.75 18.92 9.58
CA LEU A 311 -23.57 18.35 8.24
C LEU A 311 -22.12 17.92 8.08
N HIS A 312 -21.91 16.70 7.61
CA HIS A 312 -20.56 16.12 7.42
C HIS A 312 -20.60 15.12 6.26
N HIS A 313 -19.42 14.86 5.73
CA HIS A 313 -19.18 13.80 4.76
C HIS A 313 -18.13 12.83 5.33
N VAL A 314 -18.37 11.53 5.22
CA VAL A 314 -17.44 10.49 5.66
C VAL A 314 -16.80 9.88 4.43
N PHE A 315 -15.49 10.04 4.29
CA PHE A 315 -14.69 9.37 3.27
C PHE A 315 -14.16 8.06 3.85
N SER A 316 -14.95 7.02 3.79
CA SER A 316 -14.51 5.67 4.11
C SER A 316 -15.21 4.67 3.21
N GLU A 317 -14.48 3.68 2.74
CA GLU A 317 -15.07 2.48 2.17
C GLU A 317 -15.67 1.66 3.32
N GLN A 318 -16.94 1.90 3.61
CA GLN A 318 -17.67 1.04 4.55
C GLN A 318 -18.15 -0.19 3.77
N ASN A 319 -17.56 -1.33 4.08
CA ASN A 319 -18.15 -2.60 3.67
C ASN A 319 -19.45 -2.79 4.47
N LEU A 320 -20.58 -2.66 3.80
CA LEU A 320 -21.90 -2.79 4.42
C LEU A 320 -22.05 -4.10 5.20
N LEU A 321 -21.38 -5.17 4.75
CA LEU A 321 -21.40 -6.49 5.40
C LEU A 321 -20.53 -6.55 6.67
N GLU A 322 -19.69 -5.57 6.91
CA GLU A 322 -18.90 -5.42 8.14
C GLU A 322 -19.60 -4.54 9.18
N ASP A 323 -20.67 -3.84 8.78
CA ASP A 323 -21.48 -3.06 9.70
C ASP A 323 -22.12 -3.98 10.75
N THR A 324 -22.01 -3.59 12.01
CA THR A 324 -22.44 -4.41 13.15
C THR A 324 -23.95 -4.68 13.09
N ASP A 325 -24.74 -3.71 12.65
CA ASP A 325 -26.20 -3.83 12.59
C ASP A 325 -26.62 -4.74 11.42
N VAL A 326 -25.89 -4.65 10.29
CA VAL A 326 -26.10 -5.54 9.12
C VAL A 326 -25.71 -6.98 9.47
N ARG A 327 -24.58 -7.20 10.14
CA ARG A 327 -24.17 -8.53 10.62
C ARG A 327 -25.17 -9.11 11.60
N PHE A 328 -25.68 -8.27 12.50
CA PHE A 328 -26.73 -8.72 13.43
C PHE A 328 -28.04 -9.10 12.70
N LEU A 329 -28.43 -8.33 11.70
CA LEU A 329 -29.60 -8.66 10.86
C LEU A 329 -29.38 -9.96 10.07
N ILE A 330 -28.19 -10.15 9.49
CA ILE A 330 -27.85 -11.40 8.79
C ILE A 330 -27.91 -12.59 9.76
N ALA A 331 -27.32 -12.47 10.94
CA ALA A 331 -27.34 -13.53 11.97
C ALA A 331 -28.75 -13.85 12.52
N LEU A 332 -29.73 -12.94 12.36
CA LEU A 332 -31.14 -13.18 12.69
C LEU A 332 -31.90 -13.91 11.58
N ILE A 333 -31.39 -13.87 10.35
CA ILE A 333 -32.02 -14.47 9.17
C ILE A 333 -31.48 -15.89 8.93
N GLU A 334 -30.25 -16.17 9.33
CA GLU A 334 -29.67 -17.52 9.37
C GLU A 334 -30.22 -18.33 10.54
#